data_4433195057a5a3a491c72456d5a278ac
#
_entry.id   4433195057a5a3a491c72456d5a278ac
#
_cell.length_a   1.000
_cell.length_b   1.000
_cell.length_c   1.000
_cell.angle_alpha   90.00
_cell.angle_beta   90.00
_cell.angle_gamma   90.00
#
_symmetry.space_group_name_H-M   'P 1'
#
loop_
_entity.id
_entity.type
_entity.pdbx_description
1 polymer ?
#
loop_
_entity_poly.entity_id
_entity_poly.type
_entity_poly.pdbx_seq_one_letter_code
_entity_poly.pdbx_strand_id
1 'polypeptide(L)'
;NNILRGIQNFDMNINRIGGIIYNSRGGSEEDEQLKKFSDAVGLPILVKIPRSEIFLTAEKHSNTVVAAFPNSLEASLFRELISDLTSTKRPVSRYRARPLDVIKLESLILGRDISASSSFSHQVSVNFKPAMPKTVDGTGCFRVPEKPPLFGCAFAGAITVLSQIQDASIIAHCPSSCAHIVSNLLVSSHNRDHDKSGYHGKQTPFSLIHTGMDEKMMVFGGIDRLKKSIIKSAESENRVIFIISGCAPGITGDDIEGCSSDMSQSLGIPVIPVSVNGIGEGDFSAGTMAGYQASLQLVKKGTGGKRKSVVLVGEKILANNTSANFNELNQYLSALDIPVLCRFLAHTTVNEVESMNKQSLILPASSDESTLKLSEIISEKTGSDIFPYSLPFTFHDTVRWVKNLAKIFRVEDKGSALIALKEKKYREEIGLIMQKTVGKRVIISSSGPDISWVLEIVRECGMEIIRAGYLSSPYLMKDKQKISDISIIPDYTLEKLYDDIKTYRPDLVLTTIWLDHKKANVRYGMIPFCPNVGFFGALSSMKHWTSILFGPVTEGWRNYL
;
A
#
# COMPACT_ATOMS: atom_id res chain seq x y z
N ASN A 1 -11.69 17.55 -15.41
CA ASN A 1 -10.38 18.15 -15.63
C ASN A 1 -9.35 17.13 -16.15
N ASN A 2 -9.27 15.92 -15.57
CA ASN A 2 -8.35 14.88 -16.00
C ASN A 2 -8.62 14.39 -17.43
N ILE A 3 -9.89 14.25 -17.82
CA ILE A 3 -10.28 13.90 -19.18
C ILE A 3 -9.78 14.97 -20.17
N LEU A 4 -9.93 16.25 -19.85
CA LEU A 4 -9.43 17.35 -20.67
C LEU A 4 -7.91 17.31 -20.84
N ARG A 5 -7.16 17.04 -19.77
CA ARG A 5 -5.71 16.86 -19.83
C ARG A 5 -5.31 15.66 -20.68
N GLY A 6 -6.03 14.53 -20.53
CA GLY A 6 -5.78 13.33 -21.33
C GLY A 6 -5.96 13.59 -22.82
N ILE A 7 -7.06 14.24 -23.22
CA ILE A 7 -7.32 14.58 -24.62
C ILE A 7 -6.25 15.54 -25.17
N GLN A 8 -5.83 16.53 -24.42
CA GLN A 8 -4.73 17.42 -24.85
C GLN A 8 -3.41 16.69 -25.11
N ASN A 9 -3.12 15.65 -24.33
CA ASN A 9 -1.88 14.88 -24.49
C ASN A 9 -1.89 13.97 -25.72
N PHE A 10 -3.08 13.50 -26.12
CA PHE A 10 -3.22 12.54 -27.22
C PHE A 10 -3.58 13.16 -28.57
N ASP A 11 -4.22 14.35 -28.57
CA ASP A 11 -4.73 14.93 -29.81
C ASP A 11 -4.88 16.45 -29.69
N MET A 12 -3.85 17.17 -30.09
CA MET A 12 -3.79 18.65 -29.93
C MET A 12 -4.80 19.41 -30.82
N ASN A 13 -5.44 18.78 -31.79
CA ASN A 13 -6.25 19.47 -32.81
C ASN A 13 -7.73 19.06 -32.85
N ILE A 14 -8.17 18.05 -32.14
CA ILE A 14 -9.55 17.58 -32.18
C ILE A 14 -10.26 17.79 -30.86
N ASN A 15 -11.26 18.66 -30.87
CA ASN A 15 -12.10 18.91 -29.73
C ASN A 15 -13.21 17.83 -29.67
N ARG A 16 -13.04 16.83 -28.80
CA ARG A 16 -13.95 15.69 -28.67
C ARG A 16 -14.97 15.83 -27.54
N ILE A 17 -14.95 16.93 -26.81
CA ILE A 17 -15.84 17.17 -25.67
C ILE A 17 -16.89 18.19 -26.05
N GLY A 18 -18.16 17.78 -26.05
CA GLY A 18 -19.29 18.62 -26.42
C GLY A 18 -19.85 19.46 -25.27
N GLY A 19 -19.59 19.10 -24.02
CA GLY A 19 -20.11 19.81 -22.85
C GLY A 19 -20.10 18.98 -21.58
N ILE A 20 -20.81 19.46 -20.57
CA ILE A 20 -20.90 18.88 -19.23
C ILE A 20 -22.33 18.38 -19.00
N ILE A 21 -22.49 17.12 -18.64
CA ILE A 21 -23.72 16.55 -18.08
C ILE A 21 -23.53 16.51 -16.58
N TYR A 22 -24.43 17.13 -15.84
CA TYR A 22 -24.31 17.26 -14.39
C TYR A 22 -25.41 16.52 -13.65
N ASN A 23 -25.03 15.55 -12.82
CA ASN A 23 -25.92 14.88 -11.89
C ASN A 23 -25.92 15.61 -10.57
N SER A 24 -26.98 16.37 -10.25
CA SER A 24 -27.10 17.17 -9.05
C SER A 24 -27.34 16.30 -7.81
N ARG A 25 -26.61 16.59 -6.75
CA ARG A 25 -26.85 16.00 -5.41
C ARG A 25 -27.81 16.80 -4.57
N GLY A 26 -28.26 17.99 -5.06
CA GLY A 26 -29.22 18.87 -4.40
C GLY A 26 -28.59 19.85 -3.40
N GLY A 27 -27.28 20.05 -3.44
CA GLY A 27 -26.58 21.06 -2.61
C GLY A 27 -26.82 22.49 -3.13
N SER A 28 -27.05 23.45 -2.23
CA SER A 28 -27.32 24.84 -2.59
C SER A 28 -26.15 25.57 -3.26
N GLU A 29 -24.92 25.16 -3.03
CA GLU A 29 -23.71 25.77 -3.59
C GLU A 29 -23.22 25.09 -4.88
N GLU A 30 -23.75 23.89 -5.19
CA GLU A 30 -23.29 23.08 -6.33
C GLU A 30 -23.46 23.81 -7.67
N ASP A 31 -24.57 24.53 -7.86
CA ASP A 31 -24.87 25.19 -9.13
C ASP A 31 -23.90 26.35 -9.42
N GLU A 32 -23.51 27.07 -8.41
CA GLU A 32 -22.55 28.17 -8.53
C GLU A 32 -21.16 27.64 -8.82
N GLN A 33 -20.73 26.58 -8.12
CA GLN A 33 -19.44 25.93 -8.35
C GLN A 33 -19.37 25.30 -9.74
N LEU A 34 -20.45 24.63 -10.17
CA LEU A 34 -20.55 24.08 -11.51
C LEU A 34 -20.45 25.15 -12.60
N LYS A 35 -21.12 26.26 -12.41
CA LYS A 35 -21.06 27.39 -13.36
C LYS A 35 -19.64 27.94 -13.43
N LYS A 36 -19.00 28.22 -12.29
CA LYS A 36 -17.60 28.66 -12.23
C LYS A 36 -16.65 27.69 -12.93
N PHE A 37 -16.85 26.38 -12.75
CA PHE A 37 -16.07 25.36 -13.42
C PHE A 37 -16.31 25.34 -14.94
N SER A 38 -17.57 25.38 -15.36
CA SER A 38 -18.00 25.43 -16.77
C SER A 38 -17.36 26.62 -17.50
N ASP A 39 -17.44 27.80 -16.90
CA ASP A 39 -16.85 29.04 -17.44
C ASP A 39 -15.31 28.94 -17.51
N ALA A 40 -14.68 28.41 -16.47
CA ALA A 40 -13.24 28.31 -16.37
C ALA A 40 -12.62 27.31 -17.36
N VAL A 41 -13.31 26.18 -17.67
CA VAL A 41 -12.85 25.18 -18.65
C VAL A 41 -13.33 25.48 -20.08
N GLY A 42 -14.28 26.40 -20.25
CA GLY A 42 -14.83 26.76 -21.56
C GLY A 42 -15.78 25.71 -22.16
N LEU A 43 -16.49 24.97 -21.32
CA LEU A 43 -17.47 23.96 -21.73
C LEU A 43 -18.88 24.33 -21.27
N PRO A 44 -19.90 24.21 -22.14
CA PRO A 44 -21.29 24.45 -21.73
C PRO A 44 -21.81 23.33 -20.83
N ILE A 45 -22.71 23.68 -19.91
CA ILE A 45 -23.55 22.70 -19.22
C ILE A 45 -24.69 22.35 -20.17
N LEU A 46 -24.72 21.07 -20.61
CA LEU A 46 -25.73 20.58 -21.55
C LEU A 46 -27.05 20.26 -20.85
N VAL A 47 -26.97 19.62 -19.70
CA VAL A 47 -28.14 19.26 -18.92
C VAL A 47 -27.76 19.13 -17.44
N LYS A 48 -28.71 19.50 -16.57
CA LYS A 48 -28.68 19.21 -15.14
C LYS A 48 -29.72 18.14 -14.83
N ILE A 49 -29.27 16.98 -14.39
CA ILE A 49 -30.14 15.86 -14.02
C ILE A 49 -30.33 15.94 -12.49
N PRO A 50 -31.57 16.18 -12.01
CA PRO A 50 -31.84 16.28 -10.58
C PRO A 50 -31.77 14.89 -9.92
N ARG A 51 -31.46 14.87 -8.64
CA ARG A 51 -31.63 13.66 -7.83
C ARG A 51 -33.12 13.38 -7.66
N SER A 52 -33.58 12.20 -8.13
CA SER A 52 -34.97 11.82 -8.12
C SER A 52 -35.14 10.34 -7.82
N GLU A 53 -36.13 9.98 -7.03
CA GLU A 53 -36.46 8.58 -6.69
C GLU A 53 -36.98 7.79 -7.91
N ILE A 54 -37.35 8.49 -8.98
CA ILE A 54 -37.83 7.86 -10.21
C ILE A 54 -36.76 6.99 -10.86
N PHE A 55 -35.48 7.35 -10.70
CA PHE A 55 -34.35 6.57 -11.17
C PHE A 55 -34.30 5.21 -10.46
N LEU A 56 -34.35 5.22 -9.13
CA LEU A 56 -34.37 3.99 -8.33
C LEU A 56 -35.59 3.12 -8.66
N THR A 57 -36.73 3.73 -8.93
CA THR A 57 -37.96 3.02 -9.28
C THR A 57 -37.84 2.37 -10.66
N ALA A 58 -37.26 3.08 -11.65
CA ALA A 58 -36.99 2.51 -12.96
C ALA A 58 -36.01 1.33 -12.89
N GLU A 59 -34.94 1.46 -12.10
CA GLU A 59 -33.94 0.41 -11.87
C GLU A 59 -34.56 -0.86 -11.22
N LYS A 60 -35.43 -0.69 -10.23
CA LYS A 60 -36.16 -1.83 -9.63
C LYS A 60 -36.97 -2.63 -10.64
N HIS A 61 -37.41 -1.97 -11.70
CA HIS A 61 -38.10 -2.61 -12.81
C HIS A 61 -37.17 -3.04 -13.96
N SER A 62 -35.86 -3.00 -13.75
CA SER A 62 -34.82 -3.31 -14.76
C SER A 62 -35.05 -2.54 -16.08
N ASN A 63 -35.41 -1.27 -15.97
CA ASN A 63 -35.76 -0.43 -17.09
C ASN A 63 -35.11 0.96 -17.01
N THR A 64 -35.03 1.68 -18.12
CA THR A 64 -34.58 3.06 -18.14
C THR A 64 -35.72 4.02 -17.72
N VAL A 65 -35.39 5.18 -17.17
CA VAL A 65 -36.40 6.21 -16.82
C VAL A 65 -37.21 6.61 -18.05
N VAL A 66 -36.58 6.75 -19.20
CA VAL A 66 -37.25 7.13 -20.46
C VAL A 66 -38.27 6.09 -20.90
N ALA A 67 -38.01 4.80 -20.68
CA ALA A 67 -38.92 3.72 -21.03
C ALA A 67 -39.99 3.46 -19.96
N ALA A 68 -39.60 3.49 -18.68
CA ALA A 68 -40.49 3.23 -17.56
C ALA A 68 -41.45 4.41 -17.27
N PHE A 69 -40.93 5.63 -17.40
CA PHE A 69 -41.65 6.86 -17.07
C PHE A 69 -41.54 7.91 -18.19
N PRO A 70 -42.08 7.63 -19.40
CA PRO A 70 -41.86 8.46 -20.58
C PRO A 70 -42.36 9.91 -20.45
N ASN A 71 -43.28 10.18 -19.54
CA ASN A 71 -43.85 11.50 -19.33
C ASN A 71 -43.23 12.26 -18.12
N SER A 72 -42.21 11.71 -17.51
CA SER A 72 -41.54 12.37 -16.38
C SER A 72 -40.64 13.53 -16.84
N LEU A 73 -40.35 14.44 -15.92
CA LEU A 73 -39.41 15.54 -16.14
C LEU A 73 -38.02 15.00 -16.53
N GLU A 74 -37.57 13.97 -15.81
CA GLU A 74 -36.27 13.33 -16.04
C GLU A 74 -36.18 12.73 -17.44
N ALA A 75 -37.25 12.07 -17.91
CA ALA A 75 -37.29 11.53 -19.26
C ALA A 75 -37.28 12.65 -20.34
N SER A 76 -37.88 13.82 -20.07
CA SER A 76 -37.83 14.97 -20.99
C SER A 76 -36.42 15.54 -21.08
N LEU A 77 -35.68 15.64 -19.97
CA LEU A 77 -34.29 16.10 -19.94
C LEU A 77 -33.37 15.23 -20.81
N PHE A 78 -33.54 13.90 -20.76
CA PHE A 78 -32.77 13.00 -21.64
C PHE A 78 -33.12 13.16 -23.12
N ARG A 79 -34.39 13.34 -23.44
CA ARG A 79 -34.80 13.56 -24.83
C ARG A 79 -34.29 14.89 -25.40
N GLU A 80 -34.33 15.95 -24.60
CA GLU A 80 -33.76 17.24 -24.97
C GLU A 80 -32.25 17.14 -25.18
N LEU A 81 -31.55 16.45 -24.27
CA LEU A 81 -30.11 16.20 -24.40
C LEU A 81 -29.79 15.46 -25.72
N ILE A 82 -30.51 14.39 -26.03
CA ILE A 82 -30.32 13.63 -27.27
C ILE A 82 -30.61 14.49 -28.49
N SER A 83 -31.69 15.25 -28.46
CA SER A 83 -32.04 16.19 -29.53
C SER A 83 -30.95 17.22 -29.76
N ASP A 84 -30.41 17.77 -28.70
CA ASP A 84 -29.31 18.74 -28.76
C ASP A 84 -28.02 18.13 -29.30
N LEU A 85 -27.67 16.92 -28.86
CA LEU A 85 -26.46 16.20 -29.31
C LEU A 85 -26.54 15.74 -30.76
N THR A 86 -27.73 15.38 -31.24
CA THR A 86 -27.95 14.89 -32.61
C THR A 86 -28.25 16.02 -33.62
N SER A 87 -28.51 17.23 -33.14
CA SER A 87 -28.82 18.37 -34.00
C SER A 87 -27.57 18.85 -34.74
N THR A 88 -27.68 18.96 -36.06
CA THR A 88 -26.62 19.50 -36.94
C THR A 88 -26.29 20.97 -36.69
N LYS A 89 -27.09 21.65 -35.87
CA LYS A 89 -26.95 23.09 -35.55
C LYS A 89 -25.84 23.39 -34.53
N ARG A 90 -25.34 22.41 -33.79
CA ARG A 90 -24.24 22.56 -32.83
C ARG A 90 -23.04 21.68 -33.21
N PRO A 91 -22.14 22.15 -34.07
CA PRO A 91 -20.92 21.38 -34.30
C PRO A 91 -20.11 21.32 -33.01
N VAL A 92 -19.82 20.12 -32.54
CA VAL A 92 -18.99 19.79 -31.35
C VAL A 92 -17.62 20.49 -31.40
N SER A 93 -17.18 20.91 -32.59
CA SER A 93 -15.92 21.59 -32.85
C SER A 93 -15.82 23.04 -32.32
N ARG A 94 -16.88 23.63 -31.76
CA ARG A 94 -16.89 25.03 -31.32
C ARG A 94 -16.24 25.29 -29.98
N TYR A 95 -16.15 24.29 -29.10
CA TYR A 95 -15.68 24.51 -27.74
C TYR A 95 -14.21 24.13 -27.61
N ARG A 96 -13.34 25.12 -27.39
CA ARG A 96 -11.94 24.89 -27.04
C ARG A 96 -11.81 24.75 -25.54
N ALA A 97 -12.15 23.58 -25.04
CA ALA A 97 -11.99 23.28 -23.63
C ALA A 97 -10.52 23.30 -23.20
N ARG A 98 -10.24 23.98 -22.09
CA ARG A 98 -8.89 24.05 -21.51
C ARG A 98 -8.92 23.47 -20.10
N PRO A 99 -8.06 22.48 -19.79
CA PRO A 99 -7.97 22.00 -18.42
C PRO A 99 -7.44 23.10 -17.51
N LEU A 100 -7.98 23.17 -16.32
CA LEU A 100 -7.47 24.04 -15.26
C LEU A 100 -6.15 23.48 -14.73
N ASP A 101 -5.22 24.35 -14.39
CA ASP A 101 -4.10 23.98 -13.54
C ASP A 101 -4.59 23.54 -12.15
N VAL A 102 -3.73 22.86 -11.40
CA VAL A 102 -4.11 22.27 -10.11
C VAL A 102 -4.52 23.34 -9.10
N ILE A 103 -3.83 24.49 -9.11
CA ILE A 103 -4.07 25.60 -8.16
C ILE A 103 -5.43 26.25 -8.43
N LYS A 104 -5.77 26.46 -9.70
CA LYS A 104 -7.08 27.02 -10.09
C LYS A 104 -8.22 26.06 -9.80
N LEU A 105 -8.01 24.76 -10.05
CA LEU A 105 -9.01 23.75 -9.72
C LEU A 105 -9.24 23.66 -8.22
N GLU A 106 -8.19 23.66 -7.41
CA GLU A 106 -8.26 23.65 -5.96
C GLU A 106 -8.93 24.92 -5.41
N SER A 107 -8.58 26.10 -5.93
CA SER A 107 -9.22 27.37 -5.56
C SER A 107 -10.72 27.35 -5.84
N LEU A 108 -11.12 26.77 -6.97
CA LEU A 108 -12.52 26.64 -7.35
C LEU A 108 -13.28 25.68 -6.41
N ILE A 109 -12.69 24.52 -6.09
CA ILE A 109 -13.28 23.54 -5.16
C ILE A 109 -13.42 24.12 -3.75
N LEU A 110 -12.44 24.91 -3.31
CA LEU A 110 -12.43 25.54 -1.99
C LEU A 110 -13.24 26.87 -1.93
N GLY A 111 -13.94 27.24 -3.02
CA GLY A 111 -14.73 28.46 -3.09
C GLY A 111 -13.89 29.75 -3.07
N ARG A 112 -12.59 29.69 -3.39
CA ARG A 112 -11.68 30.84 -3.43
C ARG A 112 -11.74 31.55 -4.78
N ASP A 113 -11.44 32.83 -4.79
CA ASP A 113 -11.50 33.66 -6.01
C ASP A 113 -10.38 33.29 -6.99
N ILE A 114 -10.75 32.92 -8.22
CA ILE A 114 -9.82 32.44 -9.28
C ILE A 114 -9.00 33.62 -9.86
N SER A 115 -9.46 34.85 -9.70
CA SER A 115 -8.86 36.06 -10.28
C SER A 115 -7.56 36.52 -9.59
N ALA A 116 -7.27 36.03 -8.38
CA ALA A 116 -6.09 36.43 -7.60
C ALA A 116 -4.79 35.72 -7.96
N SER A 117 -4.78 34.81 -8.93
CA SER A 117 -3.61 33.98 -9.26
C SER A 117 -3.00 34.21 -10.64
N SER A 118 -3.17 35.43 -11.23
CA SER A 118 -2.62 35.75 -12.53
C SER A 118 -1.26 36.46 -12.45
N SER A 119 -0.22 35.75 -12.05
CA SER A 119 1.15 36.12 -12.40
C SER A 119 2.16 35.01 -12.11
N PHE A 120 2.17 33.97 -12.95
CA PHE A 120 3.35 33.13 -13.12
C PHE A 120 3.23 32.40 -14.47
N SER A 121 3.68 33.06 -15.52
CA SER A 121 3.99 32.41 -16.79
C SER A 121 5.31 31.66 -16.65
N HIS A 122 5.26 30.36 -16.40
CA HIS A 122 6.40 29.51 -16.65
C HIS A 122 5.99 28.42 -17.66
N GLN A 123 6.64 28.45 -18.81
CA GLN A 123 6.68 27.33 -19.74
C GLN A 123 7.19 26.11 -18.96
N VAL A 124 6.33 25.18 -18.66
CA VAL A 124 6.70 23.92 -18.03
C VAL A 124 6.85 22.90 -19.14
N SER A 125 8.09 22.61 -19.48
CA SER A 125 8.46 21.32 -20.08
C SER A 125 7.95 20.21 -19.16
N VAL A 126 7.16 19.28 -19.72
CA VAL A 126 6.49 18.22 -18.97
C VAL A 126 7.53 17.23 -18.46
N ASN A 127 8.12 17.55 -17.32
CA ASN A 127 8.70 16.55 -16.44
C ASN A 127 7.60 16.12 -15.48
N PHE A 128 7.16 14.88 -15.59
CA PHE A 128 6.21 14.27 -14.71
C PHE A 128 6.79 14.26 -13.28
N LYS A 129 6.58 15.34 -12.52
CA LYS A 129 6.70 15.31 -11.07
C LYS A 129 5.29 15.09 -10.53
N PRO A 130 5.04 14.02 -9.78
CA PRO A 130 3.75 13.86 -9.11
C PRO A 130 3.51 15.07 -8.21
N ALA A 131 2.35 15.70 -8.35
CA ALA A 131 1.94 16.80 -7.47
C ALA A 131 1.80 16.27 -6.05
N MET A 132 2.66 16.73 -5.16
CA MET A 132 2.63 16.39 -3.75
C MET A 132 1.66 17.32 -3.00
N PRO A 133 0.79 16.79 -2.13
CA PRO A 133 -0.05 17.64 -1.30
C PRO A 133 0.81 18.43 -0.32
N LYS A 134 0.63 19.76 -0.32
CA LYS A 134 1.28 20.66 0.63
C LYS A 134 0.47 20.69 1.92
N THR A 135 0.82 19.89 2.91
CA THR A 135 0.45 20.22 4.28
C THR A 135 1.63 21.01 4.88
N VAL A 136 1.44 22.30 5.04
CA VAL A 136 2.42 23.18 5.70
C VAL A 136 2.14 23.09 7.19
N ASP A 137 2.96 22.34 7.92
CA ASP A 137 3.13 22.65 9.33
C ASP A 137 4.09 23.84 9.42
N GLY A 138 4.04 24.60 10.52
CA GLY A 138 4.81 25.85 10.69
C GLY A 138 6.33 25.74 10.54
N THR A 139 6.87 24.61 10.04
CA THR A 139 8.29 24.33 9.81
C THR A 139 8.68 24.34 8.32
N GLY A 140 7.73 24.56 7.41
CA GLY A 140 7.99 24.63 5.96
C GLY A 140 8.34 23.30 5.28
N CYS A 141 8.25 22.18 5.98
CA CYS A 141 8.54 20.85 5.42
C CYS A 141 7.31 20.22 4.76
N PHE A 142 7.50 19.68 3.57
CA PHE A 142 6.48 18.93 2.86
C PHE A 142 6.36 17.52 3.45
N ARG A 143 5.19 17.14 3.96
CA ARG A 143 4.89 15.74 4.25
C ARG A 143 4.49 15.03 2.96
N VAL A 144 5.34 14.15 2.47
CA VAL A 144 4.93 13.13 1.50
C VAL A 144 4.27 12.02 2.31
N PRO A 145 3.01 11.64 2.00
CA PRO A 145 2.40 10.47 2.66
C PRO A 145 3.26 9.24 2.42
N GLU A 146 3.33 8.35 3.42
CA GLU A 146 4.03 7.07 3.32
C GLU A 146 3.37 6.18 2.27
N LYS A 147 3.80 6.35 1.04
CA LYS A 147 3.41 5.43 -0.02
C LYS A 147 4.47 4.37 -0.12
N PRO A 148 4.15 3.12 0.27
CA PRO A 148 5.02 2.01 -0.07
C PRO A 148 5.29 2.07 -1.58
N PRO A 149 6.53 2.07 -2.02
CA PRO A 149 6.81 2.20 -3.44
C PRO A 149 6.15 1.05 -4.21
N LEU A 150 5.35 1.36 -5.22
CA LEU A 150 4.92 0.47 -6.30
C LEU A 150 3.91 -0.64 -5.96
N PHE A 151 3.19 -0.61 -4.85
CA PHE A 151 2.24 -1.69 -4.54
C PHE A 151 0.84 -1.54 -5.15
N GLY A 152 0.49 -0.38 -5.66
CA GLY A 152 -0.79 -0.15 -6.32
C GLY A 152 -1.82 0.62 -5.47
N CYS A 153 -3.10 0.46 -5.82
CA CYS A 153 -4.22 1.17 -5.18
C CYS A 153 -4.78 0.42 -3.96
N ALA A 154 -5.75 1.02 -3.28
CA ALA A 154 -6.42 0.44 -2.12
C ALA A 154 -7.05 -0.94 -2.42
N PHE A 155 -7.63 -1.13 -3.62
CA PHE A 155 -8.15 -2.43 -4.05
C PHE A 155 -7.08 -3.53 -4.02
N ALA A 156 -5.88 -3.24 -4.53
CA ALA A 156 -4.77 -4.18 -4.49
C ALA A 156 -4.31 -4.46 -3.05
N GLY A 157 -4.30 -3.44 -2.19
CA GLY A 157 -3.93 -3.58 -0.78
C GLY A 157 -4.86 -4.53 -0.02
N ALA A 158 -6.17 -4.36 -0.16
CA ALA A 158 -7.17 -5.20 0.49
C ALA A 158 -7.07 -6.66 0.04
N ILE A 159 -6.98 -6.91 -1.27
CA ILE A 159 -6.83 -8.28 -1.80
C ILE A 159 -5.54 -8.91 -1.29
N THR A 160 -4.44 -8.16 -1.24
CA THR A 160 -3.13 -8.68 -0.82
C THR A 160 -3.20 -9.31 0.58
N VAL A 161 -3.81 -8.63 1.53
CA VAL A 161 -3.85 -9.14 2.91
C VAL A 161 -4.93 -10.21 3.10
N LEU A 162 -6.09 -10.07 2.48
CA LEU A 162 -7.19 -11.03 2.64
C LEU A 162 -6.90 -12.36 1.93
N SER A 163 -6.14 -12.34 0.83
CA SER A 163 -5.69 -13.55 0.13
C SER A 163 -4.76 -14.45 0.96
N GLN A 164 -4.31 -13.97 2.12
CA GLN A 164 -3.49 -14.74 3.03
C GLN A 164 -4.30 -15.67 3.96
N ILE A 165 -5.62 -15.58 3.94
CA ILE A 165 -6.50 -16.51 4.65
C ILE A 165 -6.79 -17.70 3.74
N GLN A 166 -6.23 -18.86 4.06
CA GLN A 166 -6.17 -20.04 3.16
C GLN A 166 -7.55 -20.67 2.87
N ASP A 167 -8.45 -20.60 3.83
CA ASP A 167 -9.82 -21.12 3.76
C ASP A 167 -10.87 -20.00 3.55
N ALA A 168 -10.44 -18.90 2.94
CA ALA A 168 -11.29 -17.80 2.47
C ALA A 168 -11.35 -17.76 0.96
N SER A 169 -12.49 -17.34 0.43
CA SER A 169 -12.59 -16.94 -0.97
C SER A 169 -12.60 -15.42 -1.12
N ILE A 170 -11.90 -14.94 -2.13
CA ILE A 170 -11.81 -13.53 -2.46
C ILE A 170 -12.56 -13.29 -3.78
N ILE A 171 -13.60 -12.48 -3.73
CA ILE A 171 -14.33 -12.04 -4.92
C ILE A 171 -13.98 -10.59 -5.22
N ALA A 172 -13.26 -10.39 -6.32
CA ALA A 172 -12.92 -9.09 -6.86
C ALA A 172 -14.09 -8.57 -7.73
N HIS A 173 -14.87 -7.65 -7.21
CA HIS A 173 -15.93 -7.00 -7.97
C HIS A 173 -15.35 -5.79 -8.70
N CYS A 174 -14.91 -6.05 -9.95
CA CYS A 174 -14.13 -5.10 -10.75
C CYS A 174 -14.02 -5.54 -12.21
N PRO A 175 -13.52 -4.68 -13.11
CA PRO A 175 -13.06 -5.06 -14.43
C PRO A 175 -11.94 -6.10 -14.38
N SER A 176 -11.91 -6.99 -15.40
CA SER A 176 -10.91 -8.08 -15.47
C SER A 176 -9.46 -7.59 -15.42
N SER A 177 -9.18 -6.40 -15.94
CA SER A 177 -7.84 -5.80 -15.92
C SER A 177 -7.32 -5.55 -14.50
N CYS A 178 -8.18 -5.05 -13.59
CA CYS A 178 -7.81 -4.82 -12.21
C CYS A 178 -7.48 -6.13 -11.47
N ALA A 179 -8.32 -7.16 -11.67
CA ALA A 179 -8.08 -8.48 -11.10
C ALA A 179 -6.76 -9.10 -11.61
N HIS A 180 -6.48 -8.97 -12.91
CA HIS A 180 -5.26 -9.47 -13.53
C HIS A 180 -4.00 -8.83 -12.96
N ILE A 181 -3.99 -7.50 -12.79
CA ILE A 181 -2.86 -6.78 -12.21
C ILE A 181 -2.56 -7.28 -10.80
N VAL A 182 -3.59 -7.42 -9.96
CA VAL A 182 -3.40 -7.86 -8.57
C VAL A 182 -2.98 -9.33 -8.52
N SER A 183 -3.54 -10.20 -9.35
CA SER A 183 -3.12 -11.60 -9.46
C SER A 183 -1.63 -11.71 -9.80
N ASN A 184 -1.14 -10.95 -10.77
CA ASN A 184 0.26 -10.94 -11.15
C ASN A 184 1.17 -10.45 -10.00
N LEU A 185 0.74 -9.43 -9.24
CA LEU A 185 1.45 -8.95 -8.08
C LEU A 185 1.63 -10.06 -7.03
N LEU A 186 0.55 -10.77 -6.70
CA LEU A 186 0.55 -11.81 -5.69
C LEU A 186 1.36 -13.04 -6.12
N VAL A 187 1.18 -13.52 -7.35
CA VAL A 187 1.96 -14.65 -7.89
C VAL A 187 3.45 -14.33 -7.93
N SER A 188 3.81 -13.12 -8.39
CA SER A 188 5.20 -12.70 -8.44
C SER A 188 5.84 -12.60 -7.05
N SER A 189 5.09 -12.13 -6.06
CA SER A 189 5.55 -12.06 -4.66
C SER A 189 5.73 -13.45 -4.07
N HIS A 190 4.74 -14.32 -4.24
CA HIS A 190 4.78 -15.69 -3.76
C HIS A 190 5.97 -16.48 -4.33
N ASN A 191 6.19 -16.40 -5.63
CA ASN A 191 7.31 -17.08 -6.28
C ASN A 191 8.67 -16.62 -5.72
N ARG A 192 8.84 -15.30 -5.52
CA ARG A 192 10.10 -14.76 -4.95
C ARG A 192 10.34 -15.17 -3.51
N ASP A 193 9.31 -15.26 -2.69
CA ASP A 193 9.42 -15.71 -1.30
C ASP A 193 9.71 -17.22 -1.25
N HIS A 194 9.07 -18.01 -2.10
CA HIS A 194 9.31 -19.46 -2.24
C HIS A 194 10.75 -19.76 -2.65
N ASP A 195 11.27 -19.08 -3.66
CA ASP A 195 12.63 -19.30 -4.16
C ASP A 195 13.69 -19.02 -3.10
N LYS A 196 13.45 -18.06 -2.20
CA LYS A 196 14.40 -17.70 -1.14
C LYS A 196 14.26 -18.54 0.13
N SER A 197 13.06 -18.92 0.49
CA SER A 197 12.79 -19.59 1.75
C SER A 197 13.10 -21.08 1.71
N GLY A 198 13.18 -21.68 0.52
CA GLY A 198 13.20 -23.14 0.37
C GLY A 198 11.94 -23.81 0.93
N TYR A 199 10.91 -23.04 1.22
CA TYR A 199 9.67 -23.54 1.78
C TYR A 199 8.84 -24.22 0.69
N HIS A 200 8.86 -25.55 0.70
CA HIS A 200 8.06 -26.39 -0.19
C HIS A 200 6.66 -26.69 0.39
N GLY A 201 6.07 -25.74 1.09
CA GLY A 201 4.68 -25.86 1.53
C GLY A 201 3.73 -26.02 0.35
N LYS A 202 2.60 -26.70 0.57
CA LYS A 202 1.56 -26.80 -0.47
C LYS A 202 1.27 -25.40 -1.00
N GLN A 203 1.54 -25.18 -2.27
CA GLN A 203 1.00 -24.04 -3.00
C GLN A 203 -0.53 -24.17 -2.95
N THR A 204 -1.16 -23.55 -1.97
CA THR A 204 -2.58 -23.31 -2.08
C THR A 204 -2.70 -22.10 -3.00
N PRO A 205 -3.15 -22.30 -4.25
CA PRO A 205 -3.47 -21.16 -5.09
C PRO A 205 -4.56 -20.39 -4.35
N PHE A 206 -4.27 -19.13 -3.99
CA PHE A 206 -5.32 -18.27 -3.45
C PHE A 206 -6.46 -18.20 -4.47
N SER A 207 -7.68 -18.39 -4.00
CA SER A 207 -8.86 -18.37 -4.88
C SER A 207 -9.29 -16.92 -5.08
N LEU A 208 -8.80 -16.29 -6.15
CA LEU A 208 -9.30 -14.99 -6.58
C LEU A 208 -10.33 -15.18 -7.71
N ILE A 209 -11.57 -14.98 -7.38
CA ILE A 209 -12.67 -14.93 -8.34
C ILE A 209 -12.92 -13.46 -8.69
N HIS A 210 -13.17 -13.14 -9.96
CA HIS A 210 -13.55 -11.78 -10.33
C HIS A 210 -14.85 -11.77 -11.13
N THR A 211 -15.63 -10.69 -10.99
CA THR A 211 -16.88 -10.53 -11.73
C THR A 211 -16.66 -10.14 -13.19
N GLY A 212 -15.50 -9.55 -13.51
CA GLY A 212 -15.16 -9.15 -14.87
C GLY A 212 -16.14 -8.14 -15.44
N MET A 213 -16.34 -7.02 -14.74
CA MET A 213 -17.27 -5.97 -15.16
C MET A 213 -16.95 -5.51 -16.57
N ASP A 214 -17.93 -5.64 -17.45
CA ASP A 214 -17.94 -5.19 -18.84
C ASP A 214 -18.72 -3.88 -19.01
N GLU A 215 -18.80 -3.36 -20.23
CA GLU A 215 -19.48 -2.10 -20.53
C GLU A 215 -20.97 -2.13 -20.15
N LYS A 216 -21.62 -3.29 -20.27
CA LYS A 216 -23.02 -3.44 -19.90
C LYS A 216 -23.20 -3.34 -18.39
N MET A 217 -22.32 -3.97 -17.62
CA MET A 217 -22.32 -3.88 -16.15
C MET A 217 -21.94 -2.48 -15.66
N MET A 218 -21.12 -1.74 -16.41
CA MET A 218 -20.81 -0.34 -16.09
C MET A 218 -22.02 0.60 -16.23
N VAL A 219 -23.02 0.20 -17.00
CA VAL A 219 -24.25 1.00 -17.20
C VAL A 219 -25.39 0.53 -16.28
N PHE A 220 -25.55 -0.78 -16.10
CA PHE A 220 -26.73 -1.37 -15.44
C PHE A 220 -26.42 -1.99 -14.06
N GLY A 221 -25.17 -1.88 -13.59
CA GLY A 221 -24.73 -2.53 -12.36
C GLY A 221 -24.31 -3.99 -12.55
N GLY A 222 -23.56 -4.52 -11.57
CA GLY A 222 -22.96 -5.84 -11.59
C GLY A 222 -23.48 -6.83 -10.56
N ILE A 223 -24.51 -6.49 -9.80
CA ILE A 223 -24.99 -7.27 -8.64
C ILE A 223 -25.40 -8.70 -9.02
N ASP A 224 -26.08 -8.91 -10.15
CA ASP A 224 -26.49 -10.26 -10.57
C ASP A 224 -25.29 -11.17 -10.84
N ARG A 225 -24.23 -10.62 -11.42
CA ARG A 225 -23.00 -11.38 -11.65
C ARG A 225 -22.23 -11.60 -10.36
N LEU A 226 -22.28 -10.64 -9.46
CA LEU A 226 -21.72 -10.77 -8.11
C LEU A 226 -22.40 -11.91 -7.35
N LYS A 227 -23.74 -11.98 -7.30
CA LYS A 227 -24.48 -13.07 -6.67
C LYS A 227 -24.10 -14.44 -7.23
N LYS A 228 -23.99 -14.57 -8.57
CA LYS A 228 -23.53 -15.82 -9.20
C LYS A 228 -22.10 -16.20 -8.77
N SER A 229 -21.21 -15.22 -8.65
CA SER A 229 -19.84 -15.46 -8.18
C SER A 229 -19.78 -15.89 -6.73
N ILE A 230 -20.64 -15.34 -5.87
CA ILE A 230 -20.76 -15.73 -4.46
C ILE A 230 -21.26 -17.17 -4.33
N ILE A 231 -22.33 -17.53 -5.07
CA ILE A 231 -22.88 -18.90 -5.06
C ILE A 231 -21.82 -19.90 -5.49
N LYS A 232 -21.13 -19.62 -6.62
CA LYS A 232 -20.04 -20.47 -7.11
C LYS A 232 -18.91 -20.60 -6.08
N SER A 233 -18.59 -19.54 -5.38
CA SER A 233 -17.57 -19.56 -4.34
C SER A 233 -17.97 -20.40 -3.13
N ALA A 234 -19.25 -20.41 -2.79
CA ALA A 234 -19.79 -21.19 -1.66
C ALA A 234 -19.84 -22.71 -1.95
N GLU A 235 -19.73 -23.15 -3.21
CA GLU A 235 -19.61 -24.56 -3.57
C GLU A 235 -18.29 -25.20 -3.12
N SER A 236 -17.27 -24.36 -2.81
CA SER A 236 -15.99 -24.78 -2.26
C SER A 236 -16.02 -24.81 -0.72
N GLU A 237 -15.09 -25.50 -0.08
CA GLU A 237 -14.97 -25.60 1.38
C GLU A 237 -14.46 -24.29 2.04
N ASN A 238 -14.90 -23.13 1.54
CA ASN A 238 -14.55 -21.83 2.09
C ASN A 238 -15.37 -21.52 3.34
N ARG A 239 -14.73 -21.00 4.38
CA ARG A 239 -15.36 -20.63 5.65
C ARG A 239 -15.85 -19.18 5.69
N VAL A 240 -15.34 -18.35 4.79
CA VAL A 240 -15.69 -16.94 4.65
C VAL A 240 -15.51 -16.52 3.20
N ILE A 241 -16.32 -15.59 2.73
CA ILE A 241 -16.18 -14.96 1.43
C ILE A 241 -15.99 -13.46 1.65
N PHE A 242 -14.91 -12.89 1.13
CA PHE A 242 -14.69 -11.45 1.09
C PHE A 242 -15.02 -10.91 -0.28
N ILE A 243 -15.83 -9.86 -0.33
CA ILE A 243 -16.14 -9.15 -1.58
C ILE A 243 -15.38 -7.83 -1.57
N ILE A 244 -14.40 -7.69 -2.45
CA ILE A 244 -13.65 -6.46 -2.56
C ILE A 244 -14.15 -5.69 -3.78
N SER A 245 -14.74 -4.51 -3.54
CA SER A 245 -15.22 -3.64 -4.59
C SER A 245 -14.13 -2.67 -5.05
N GLY A 246 -13.95 -2.60 -6.37
CA GLY A 246 -13.04 -1.63 -6.98
C GLY A 246 -13.71 -0.28 -7.27
N CYS A 247 -13.04 0.53 -8.11
CA CYS A 247 -13.55 1.87 -8.48
C CYS A 247 -14.85 1.81 -9.29
N ALA A 248 -14.97 0.84 -10.19
CA ALA A 248 -16.12 0.73 -11.09
C ALA A 248 -17.44 0.53 -10.33
N PRO A 249 -17.57 -0.45 -9.41
CA PRO A 249 -18.76 -0.59 -8.58
C PRO A 249 -19.09 0.64 -7.74
N GLY A 250 -18.07 1.34 -7.25
CA GLY A 250 -18.27 2.60 -6.51
C GLY A 250 -18.86 3.72 -7.38
N ILE A 251 -18.60 3.71 -8.68
CA ILE A 251 -19.19 4.67 -9.64
C ILE A 251 -20.59 4.25 -10.04
N THR A 252 -20.83 2.95 -10.28
CA THR A 252 -22.16 2.43 -10.66
C THR A 252 -23.14 2.45 -9.49
N GLY A 253 -22.63 2.49 -8.24
CA GLY A 253 -23.47 2.48 -7.03
C GLY A 253 -24.07 1.12 -6.72
N ASP A 254 -23.36 0.04 -7.06
CA ASP A 254 -23.77 -1.33 -6.75
C ASP A 254 -23.94 -1.51 -5.24
N ASP A 255 -25.10 -2.01 -4.80
CA ASP A 255 -25.39 -2.28 -3.38
C ASP A 255 -24.72 -3.59 -2.93
N ILE A 256 -23.44 -3.48 -2.61
CA ILE A 256 -22.62 -4.61 -2.21
C ILE A 256 -22.92 -5.04 -0.78
N GLU A 257 -23.19 -4.09 0.11
CA GLU A 257 -23.54 -4.33 1.51
C GLU A 257 -24.85 -5.12 1.62
N GLY A 258 -25.90 -4.69 0.94
CA GLY A 258 -27.19 -5.40 0.90
C GLY A 258 -27.05 -6.79 0.29
N CYS A 259 -26.34 -6.89 -0.85
CA CYS A 259 -26.06 -8.17 -1.48
C CYS A 259 -25.29 -9.13 -0.56
N SER A 260 -24.27 -8.63 0.15
CA SER A 260 -23.46 -9.44 1.09
C SER A 260 -24.29 -9.96 2.25
N SER A 261 -25.16 -9.11 2.82
CA SER A 261 -26.06 -9.48 3.92
C SER A 261 -27.03 -10.57 3.52
N ASP A 262 -27.73 -10.41 2.37
CA ASP A 262 -28.68 -11.38 1.83
C ASP A 262 -28.00 -12.73 1.56
N MET A 263 -26.83 -12.69 0.94
CA MET A 263 -26.09 -13.91 0.60
C MET A 263 -25.53 -14.60 1.83
N SER A 264 -25.07 -13.85 2.82
CA SER A 264 -24.60 -14.41 4.09
C SER A 264 -25.71 -15.18 4.81
N GLN A 265 -26.91 -14.60 4.85
CA GLN A 265 -28.07 -15.23 5.46
C GLN A 265 -28.51 -16.49 4.68
N SER A 266 -28.54 -16.44 3.36
CA SER A 266 -29.00 -17.55 2.53
C SER A 266 -28.03 -18.73 2.48
N LEU A 267 -26.71 -18.46 2.55
CA LEU A 267 -25.67 -19.48 2.45
C LEU A 267 -25.21 -20.01 3.82
N GLY A 268 -25.51 -19.31 4.91
CA GLY A 268 -25.08 -19.68 6.27
C GLY A 268 -23.56 -19.54 6.50
N ILE A 269 -22.85 -18.83 5.63
CA ILE A 269 -21.44 -18.51 5.78
C ILE A 269 -21.24 -16.98 5.75
N PRO A 270 -20.25 -16.44 6.48
CA PRO A 270 -19.97 -15.00 6.45
C PRO A 270 -19.60 -14.54 5.04
N VAL A 271 -20.32 -13.56 4.51
CA VAL A 271 -19.99 -12.83 3.28
C VAL A 271 -19.72 -11.38 3.68
N ILE A 272 -18.46 -10.97 3.63
CA ILE A 272 -17.98 -9.71 4.21
C ILE A 272 -17.60 -8.74 3.08
N PRO A 273 -18.31 -7.59 2.96
CA PRO A 273 -17.97 -6.58 1.97
C PRO A 273 -16.77 -5.74 2.44
N VAL A 274 -15.92 -5.38 1.47
CA VAL A 274 -14.77 -4.50 1.66
C VAL A 274 -14.81 -3.45 0.55
N SER A 275 -15.40 -2.30 0.87
CA SER A 275 -15.51 -1.19 -0.05
C SER A 275 -14.20 -0.38 -0.05
N VAL A 276 -13.45 -0.47 -1.14
CA VAL A 276 -12.18 0.24 -1.34
C VAL A 276 -12.22 0.98 -2.67
N ASN A 277 -12.81 2.16 -2.64
CA ASN A 277 -12.92 3.01 -3.82
C ASN A 277 -11.58 3.69 -4.09
N GLY A 278 -10.89 3.29 -5.15
CA GLY A 278 -9.59 3.87 -5.52
C GLY A 278 -9.65 5.34 -5.96
N ILE A 279 -10.84 5.90 -6.11
CA ILE A 279 -11.05 7.31 -6.45
C ILE A 279 -11.31 8.08 -5.16
N GLY A 280 -10.24 8.52 -4.49
CA GLY A 280 -10.32 9.43 -3.34
C GLY A 280 -10.16 8.81 -1.96
N GLU A 281 -10.22 7.49 -1.80
CA GLU A 281 -10.19 6.83 -0.48
C GLU A 281 -8.84 6.19 -0.10
N GLY A 282 -7.77 6.58 -0.76
CA GLY A 282 -6.46 6.19 -0.32
C GLY A 282 -5.68 5.28 -1.25
N ASP A 283 -4.47 4.97 -0.81
CA ASP A 283 -3.48 4.18 -1.50
C ASP A 283 -3.53 2.71 -1.04
N PHE A 284 -2.51 1.96 -1.45
CA PHE A 284 -2.33 0.57 -1.07
C PHE A 284 -2.39 0.34 0.45
N SER A 285 -1.85 1.25 1.26
CA SER A 285 -1.85 1.15 2.73
C SER A 285 -3.25 1.26 3.32
N ALA A 286 -4.07 2.17 2.80
CA ALA A 286 -5.47 2.30 3.21
C ALA A 286 -6.27 1.03 2.88
N GLY A 287 -6.04 0.45 1.70
CA GLY A 287 -6.65 -0.83 1.33
C GLY A 287 -6.21 -2.00 2.20
N THR A 288 -4.94 -2.06 2.53
CA THR A 288 -4.39 -3.04 3.49
C THR A 288 -5.11 -2.93 4.84
N MET A 289 -5.29 -1.71 5.35
CA MET A 289 -5.99 -1.47 6.61
C MET A 289 -7.46 -1.87 6.52
N ALA A 290 -8.15 -1.58 5.40
CA ALA A 290 -9.53 -2.01 5.18
C ALA A 290 -9.66 -3.55 5.19
N GLY A 291 -8.72 -4.25 4.56
CA GLY A 291 -8.65 -5.72 4.59
C GLY A 291 -8.44 -6.26 6.01
N TYR A 292 -7.56 -5.66 6.80
CA TYR A 292 -7.38 -6.00 8.21
C TYR A 292 -8.65 -5.79 9.02
N GLN A 293 -9.31 -4.64 8.87
CA GLN A 293 -10.57 -4.34 9.58
C GLN A 293 -11.69 -5.33 9.22
N ALA A 294 -11.80 -5.72 7.94
CA ALA A 294 -12.75 -6.72 7.50
C ALA A 294 -12.48 -8.08 8.15
N SER A 295 -11.22 -8.53 8.18
CA SER A 295 -10.85 -9.81 8.81
C SER A 295 -11.04 -9.83 10.32
N LEU A 296 -10.92 -8.68 10.98
CA LEU A 296 -11.18 -8.55 12.41
C LEU A 296 -12.63 -8.83 12.80
N GLN A 297 -13.59 -8.82 11.86
CA GLN A 297 -14.97 -9.26 12.12
C GLN A 297 -15.03 -10.75 12.51
N LEU A 298 -14.06 -11.54 12.08
CA LEU A 298 -13.95 -12.97 12.44
C LEU A 298 -13.47 -13.18 13.88
N VAL A 299 -12.75 -12.21 14.46
CA VAL A 299 -12.21 -12.31 15.83
C VAL A 299 -13.31 -12.17 16.85
N LYS A 300 -13.48 -13.17 17.72
CA LYS A 300 -14.45 -13.15 18.82
C LYS A 300 -13.86 -12.41 20.03
N LYS A 301 -14.73 -11.74 20.83
CA LYS A 301 -14.27 -11.09 22.07
C LYS A 301 -13.63 -12.11 23.01
N GLY A 302 -12.41 -11.82 23.48
CA GLY A 302 -11.68 -12.70 24.38
C GLY A 302 -12.23 -12.70 25.80
N THR A 303 -12.26 -13.87 26.43
CA THR A 303 -12.45 -14.03 27.88
C THR A 303 -11.10 -14.33 28.51
N GLY A 304 -10.69 -13.57 29.52
CA GLY A 304 -9.35 -13.57 30.08
C GLY A 304 -8.72 -14.92 30.45
N GLY A 305 -7.40 -15.05 30.39
CA GLY A 305 -6.59 -16.22 30.74
C GLY A 305 -5.09 -15.89 30.79
N LYS A 306 -4.25 -16.83 31.23
CA LYS A 306 -2.80 -16.66 31.27
C LYS A 306 -2.20 -16.70 29.86
N ARG A 307 -1.22 -15.81 29.57
CA ARG A 307 -0.44 -15.81 28.32
C ARG A 307 0.26 -17.13 28.10
N LYS A 308 0.00 -17.75 26.97
CA LYS A 308 0.60 -19.05 26.60
C LYS A 308 1.16 -19.08 25.19
N SER A 309 0.91 -18.06 24.40
CA SER A 309 1.24 -18.02 22.97
C SER A 309 1.50 -16.60 22.49
N VAL A 310 1.92 -16.47 21.25
CA VAL A 310 2.11 -15.20 20.58
C VAL A 310 1.28 -15.12 19.30
N VAL A 311 0.92 -13.89 18.91
CA VAL A 311 0.32 -13.55 17.62
C VAL A 311 1.24 -12.60 16.91
N LEU A 312 1.70 -12.94 15.72
CA LEU A 312 2.54 -12.08 14.88
C LEU A 312 1.64 -11.19 14.00
N VAL A 313 1.90 -9.88 14.00
CA VAL A 313 1.01 -8.89 13.35
C VAL A 313 1.83 -7.97 12.45
N GLY A 314 1.36 -7.75 11.20
CA GLY A 314 1.95 -6.76 10.30
C GLY A 314 3.17 -7.25 9.51
N GLU A 315 3.25 -8.54 9.22
CA GLU A 315 4.28 -9.08 8.33
C GLU A 315 4.19 -8.46 6.93
N LYS A 316 5.33 -8.25 6.28
CA LYS A 316 5.40 -7.62 4.94
C LYS A 316 5.20 -8.67 3.85
N ILE A 317 3.95 -8.98 3.56
CA ILE A 317 3.53 -10.10 2.68
C ILE A 317 4.13 -10.03 1.27
N LEU A 318 4.33 -8.84 0.72
CA LEU A 318 4.93 -8.67 -0.61
C LEU A 318 6.47 -8.74 -0.60
N ALA A 319 7.10 -8.87 0.57
CA ALA A 319 8.53 -9.04 0.66
C ALA A 319 8.95 -10.45 0.25
N ASN A 320 10.14 -10.55 -0.34
CA ASN A 320 10.69 -11.81 -0.84
C ASN A 320 11.38 -12.66 0.24
N ASN A 321 11.24 -12.31 1.50
CA ASN A 321 11.86 -12.98 2.65
C ASN A 321 10.89 -13.13 3.84
N THR A 322 9.60 -12.96 3.63
CA THR A 322 8.58 -13.06 4.69
C THR A 322 8.61 -14.43 5.35
N SER A 323 8.60 -15.50 4.56
CA SER A 323 8.66 -16.87 5.07
C SER A 323 10.01 -17.20 5.72
N ALA A 324 11.12 -16.70 5.16
CA ALA A 324 12.44 -16.88 5.74
C ALA A 324 12.56 -16.18 7.10
N ASN A 325 12.06 -14.97 7.22
CA ASN A 325 12.00 -14.20 8.47
C ASN A 325 11.15 -14.92 9.53
N PHE A 326 9.99 -15.43 9.12
CA PHE A 326 9.16 -16.21 10.04
C PHE A 326 9.85 -17.49 10.49
N ASN A 327 10.51 -18.23 9.60
CA ASN A 327 11.23 -19.44 9.96
C ASN A 327 12.34 -19.17 10.99
N GLU A 328 13.10 -18.07 10.82
CA GLU A 328 14.13 -17.67 11.78
C GLU A 328 13.51 -17.31 13.13
N LEU A 329 12.42 -16.52 13.13
CA LEU A 329 11.68 -16.16 14.34
C LEU A 329 11.12 -17.40 15.05
N ASN A 330 10.53 -18.31 14.29
CA ASN A 330 9.94 -19.55 14.84
C ASN A 330 10.97 -20.47 15.49
N GLN A 331 12.22 -20.47 15.01
CA GLN A 331 13.31 -21.18 15.71
C GLN A 331 13.56 -20.61 17.12
N TYR A 332 13.50 -19.27 17.28
CA TYR A 332 13.67 -18.64 18.59
C TYR A 332 12.49 -18.94 19.51
N LEU A 333 11.28 -18.79 18.99
CA LEU A 333 10.06 -19.06 19.76
C LEU A 333 9.99 -20.54 20.18
N SER A 334 10.36 -21.46 19.30
CA SER A 334 10.44 -22.89 19.61
C SER A 334 11.51 -23.22 20.65
N ALA A 335 12.69 -22.57 20.58
CA ALA A 335 13.73 -22.73 21.60
C ALA A 335 13.33 -22.21 22.99
N LEU A 336 12.36 -21.26 23.03
CA LEU A 336 11.76 -20.74 24.26
C LEU A 336 10.48 -21.49 24.69
N ASP A 337 10.03 -22.51 23.96
CA ASP A 337 8.74 -23.18 24.10
C ASP A 337 7.53 -22.23 24.04
N ILE A 338 7.60 -21.23 23.19
CA ILE A 338 6.54 -20.25 23.01
C ILE A 338 5.81 -20.57 21.69
N PRO A 339 4.57 -21.08 21.72
CA PRO A 339 3.84 -21.39 20.49
C PRO A 339 3.35 -20.12 19.79
N VAL A 340 3.39 -20.14 18.46
CA VAL A 340 2.72 -19.15 17.62
C VAL A 340 1.27 -19.60 17.44
N LEU A 341 0.32 -18.80 17.90
CA LEU A 341 -1.11 -19.08 17.77
C LEU A 341 -1.60 -18.70 16.37
N CYS A 342 -1.16 -17.55 15.86
CA CYS A 342 -1.59 -17.00 14.60
C CYS A 342 -0.51 -16.08 14.03
N ARG A 343 -0.29 -16.16 12.72
CA ARG A 343 0.36 -15.13 11.92
C ARG A 343 -0.76 -14.32 11.27
N PHE A 344 -1.12 -13.20 11.89
CA PHE A 344 -2.31 -12.46 11.47
C PHE A 344 -2.19 -11.99 10.02
N LEU A 345 -2.99 -12.60 9.15
CA LEU A 345 -3.02 -12.42 7.70
C LEU A 345 -1.63 -12.63 7.02
N ALA A 346 -0.96 -13.72 7.42
CA ALA A 346 0.21 -14.22 6.73
C ALA A 346 0.18 -15.75 6.72
N HIS A 347 -0.38 -16.36 5.66
CA HIS A 347 -0.60 -17.82 5.55
C HIS A 347 -1.42 -18.38 6.73
N THR A 348 -2.52 -17.74 7.06
CA THR A 348 -3.40 -18.09 8.19
C THR A 348 -4.70 -18.75 7.74
N THR A 349 -5.41 -19.34 8.69
CA THR A 349 -6.77 -19.90 8.50
C THR A 349 -7.79 -19.10 9.30
N VAL A 350 -9.08 -19.21 8.96
CA VAL A 350 -10.17 -18.61 9.74
C VAL A 350 -10.13 -19.07 11.20
N ASN A 351 -9.86 -20.37 11.44
CA ASN A 351 -9.76 -20.92 12.80
C ASN A 351 -8.66 -20.25 13.64
N GLU A 352 -7.50 -19.97 13.03
CA GLU A 352 -6.39 -19.28 13.70
C GLU A 352 -6.77 -17.84 14.03
N VAL A 353 -7.43 -17.13 13.10
CA VAL A 353 -7.93 -15.78 13.35
C VAL A 353 -8.99 -15.75 14.45
N GLU A 354 -9.95 -16.66 14.41
CA GLU A 354 -10.96 -16.81 15.48
C GLU A 354 -10.34 -17.15 16.84
N SER A 355 -9.22 -17.89 16.84
CA SER A 355 -8.52 -18.32 18.05
C SER A 355 -7.77 -17.21 18.76
N MET A 356 -7.59 -16.04 18.12
CA MET A 356 -6.98 -14.84 18.72
C MET A 356 -7.76 -14.28 19.91
N ASN A 357 -8.95 -14.80 20.20
CA ASN A 357 -9.70 -14.50 21.42
C ASN A 357 -9.08 -15.09 22.70
N LYS A 358 -8.09 -16.02 22.57
CA LYS A 358 -7.31 -16.55 23.68
C LYS A 358 -6.20 -15.55 23.97
N GLN A 359 -6.00 -15.20 25.25
CA GLN A 359 -4.95 -14.24 25.63
C GLN A 359 -3.59 -14.65 25.10
N SER A 360 -3.11 -13.91 24.12
CA SER A 360 -1.78 -14.05 23.51
C SER A 360 -1.02 -12.74 23.62
N LEU A 361 0.30 -12.78 23.53
CA LEU A 361 1.10 -11.58 23.38
C LEU A 361 1.16 -11.21 21.89
N ILE A 362 0.81 -9.98 21.55
CA ILE A 362 0.91 -9.46 20.19
C ILE A 362 2.36 -9.07 19.94
N LEU A 363 2.98 -9.64 18.90
CA LEU A 363 4.32 -9.31 18.42
C LEU A 363 4.21 -8.46 17.14
N PRO A 364 4.47 -7.14 17.19
CA PRO A 364 4.51 -6.32 15.98
C PRO A 364 5.69 -6.73 15.08
N ALA A 365 5.43 -6.99 13.81
CA ALA A 365 6.48 -7.34 12.86
C ALA A 365 7.30 -6.12 12.40
N SER A 366 6.76 -4.93 12.56
CA SER A 366 7.41 -3.67 12.16
C SER A 366 7.03 -2.56 13.13
N SER A 367 7.86 -1.52 13.20
CA SER A 367 7.60 -0.30 13.96
C SER A 367 6.85 0.77 13.17
N ASP A 368 6.38 0.48 11.96
CA ASP A 368 5.59 1.43 11.17
C ASP A 368 4.21 1.69 11.79
N GLU A 369 3.69 2.90 11.53
CA GLU A 369 2.42 3.37 12.10
C GLU A 369 1.25 2.42 11.81
N SER A 370 1.19 1.83 10.62
CA SER A 370 0.12 0.91 10.23
C SER A 370 0.13 -0.37 11.07
N THR A 371 1.32 -0.95 11.30
CA THR A 371 1.48 -2.15 12.12
C THR A 371 1.17 -1.88 13.58
N LEU A 372 1.61 -0.74 14.12
CA LEU A 372 1.33 -0.36 15.51
C LEU A 372 -0.16 -0.13 15.72
N LYS A 373 -0.80 0.65 14.85
CA LYS A 373 -2.25 0.90 14.89
C LYS A 373 -3.07 -0.40 14.78
N LEU A 374 -2.67 -1.31 13.88
CA LEU A 374 -3.30 -2.62 13.78
C LEU A 374 -3.15 -3.43 15.06
N SER A 375 -1.97 -3.41 15.68
CA SER A 375 -1.70 -4.07 16.96
C SER A 375 -2.58 -3.52 18.09
N GLU A 376 -2.78 -2.20 18.13
CA GLU A 376 -3.68 -1.53 19.08
C GLU A 376 -5.14 -1.99 18.89
N ILE A 377 -5.64 -2.00 17.65
CA ILE A 377 -7.01 -2.45 17.34
C ILE A 377 -7.22 -3.92 17.77
N ILE A 378 -6.22 -4.78 17.48
CA ILE A 378 -6.29 -6.19 17.90
C ILE A 378 -6.25 -6.30 19.44
N SER A 379 -5.39 -5.52 20.10
CA SER A 379 -5.31 -5.47 21.56
C SER A 379 -6.62 -5.06 22.20
N GLU A 380 -7.25 -4.00 21.71
CA GLU A 380 -8.56 -3.54 22.19
C GLU A 380 -9.65 -4.60 22.03
N LYS A 381 -9.63 -5.33 20.90
CA LYS A 381 -10.65 -6.34 20.59
C LYS A 381 -10.46 -7.63 21.39
N THR A 382 -9.23 -8.06 21.58
CA THR A 382 -8.89 -9.36 22.19
C THR A 382 -8.54 -9.26 23.68
N GLY A 383 -8.18 -8.09 24.17
CA GLY A 383 -7.60 -7.88 25.51
C GLY A 383 -6.16 -8.37 25.64
N SER A 384 -5.48 -8.63 24.52
CA SER A 384 -4.09 -9.09 24.50
C SER A 384 -3.11 -7.92 24.66
N ASP A 385 -2.02 -8.11 25.40
CA ASP A 385 -0.98 -7.10 25.51
C ASP A 385 -0.10 -7.07 24.25
N ILE A 386 0.47 -5.89 23.99
CA ILE A 386 1.40 -5.68 22.86
C ILE A 386 2.84 -5.77 23.41
N PHE A 387 3.68 -6.56 22.75
CA PHE A 387 5.11 -6.58 23.02
C PHE A 387 5.75 -5.27 22.56
N PRO A 388 6.56 -4.60 23.39
CA PRO A 388 7.00 -3.23 23.11
C PRO A 388 8.10 -3.12 22.04
N TYR A 389 8.53 -4.22 21.46
CA TYR A 389 9.58 -4.27 20.44
C TYR A 389 9.05 -4.93 19.17
N SER A 390 9.33 -4.31 18.03
CA SER A 390 9.16 -4.95 16.71
C SER A 390 10.20 -6.04 16.48
N LEU A 391 10.09 -6.77 15.36
CA LEU A 391 11.08 -7.78 14.99
C LEU A 391 12.48 -7.17 14.89
N PRO A 392 13.50 -7.84 15.44
CA PRO A 392 14.85 -7.30 15.51
C PRO A 392 15.64 -7.56 14.23
N PHE A 393 16.46 -6.60 13.80
CA PHE A 393 17.28 -6.68 12.60
C PHE A 393 18.79 -6.74 12.88
N THR A 394 19.22 -6.41 14.10
CA THR A 394 20.63 -6.45 14.50
C THR A 394 20.87 -7.52 15.56
N PHE A 395 22.13 -7.83 15.81
CA PHE A 395 22.48 -8.76 16.86
C PHE A 395 22.03 -8.27 18.25
N HIS A 396 22.32 -7.02 18.57
CA HIS A 396 21.97 -6.43 19.88
C HIS A 396 20.46 -6.31 20.08
N ASP A 397 19.74 -5.91 19.02
CA ASP A 397 18.29 -5.88 19.08
C ASP A 397 17.70 -7.27 19.30
N THR A 398 18.29 -8.30 18.66
CA THR A 398 17.84 -9.68 18.83
C THR A 398 18.08 -10.17 20.25
N VAL A 399 19.25 -9.88 20.83
CA VAL A 399 19.54 -10.19 22.24
C VAL A 399 18.51 -9.52 23.16
N ARG A 400 18.25 -8.23 22.96
CA ARG A 400 17.26 -7.47 23.74
C ARG A 400 15.87 -8.06 23.60
N TRP A 401 15.47 -8.37 22.37
CA TRP A 401 14.17 -8.94 22.03
C TRP A 401 13.96 -10.31 22.71
N VAL A 402 14.93 -11.22 22.58
CA VAL A 402 14.88 -12.55 23.21
C VAL A 402 14.84 -12.46 24.73
N LYS A 403 15.69 -11.61 25.36
CA LYS A 403 15.70 -11.43 26.81
C LYS A 403 14.36 -10.94 27.35
N ASN A 404 13.76 -9.93 26.71
CA ASN A 404 12.49 -9.39 27.17
C ASN A 404 11.33 -10.38 26.96
N LEU A 405 11.33 -11.10 25.84
CA LEU A 405 10.33 -12.12 25.60
C LEU A 405 10.45 -13.28 26.61
N ALA A 406 11.67 -13.77 26.84
CA ALA A 406 11.94 -14.81 27.82
C ALA A 406 11.48 -14.41 29.25
N LYS A 407 11.69 -13.15 29.63
CA LYS A 407 11.22 -12.61 30.91
C LYS A 407 9.68 -12.62 31.01
N ILE A 408 8.98 -12.21 29.94
CA ILE A 408 7.50 -12.20 29.92
C ILE A 408 6.94 -13.62 30.08
N PHE A 409 7.58 -14.60 29.45
CA PHE A 409 7.13 -16.01 29.50
C PHE A 409 7.80 -16.80 30.65
N ARG A 410 8.69 -16.20 31.45
CA ARG A 410 9.40 -16.82 32.57
C ARG A 410 10.26 -18.01 32.15
N VAL A 411 11.01 -17.82 31.08
CA VAL A 411 11.93 -18.83 30.49
C VAL A 411 13.34 -18.25 30.25
N GLU A 412 13.82 -17.43 31.19
CA GLU A 412 15.08 -16.68 31.10
C GLU A 412 16.30 -17.59 30.86
N ASP A 413 16.31 -18.78 31.45
CA ASP A 413 17.40 -19.75 31.27
C ASP A 413 17.50 -20.21 29.82
N LYS A 414 16.35 -20.50 29.18
CA LYS A 414 16.29 -20.85 27.76
C LYS A 414 16.72 -19.70 26.86
N GLY A 415 16.29 -18.47 27.21
CA GLY A 415 16.70 -17.26 26.53
C GLY A 415 18.21 -17.06 26.56
N SER A 416 18.82 -17.24 27.74
CA SER A 416 20.26 -17.09 27.95
C SER A 416 21.04 -18.17 27.18
N ALA A 417 20.59 -19.41 27.18
CA ALA A 417 21.21 -20.51 26.43
C ALA A 417 21.15 -20.26 24.91
N LEU A 418 20.00 -19.82 24.39
CA LEU A 418 19.84 -19.46 22.99
C LEU A 418 20.81 -18.35 22.57
N ILE A 419 20.89 -17.28 23.37
CA ILE A 419 21.78 -16.14 23.09
C ILE A 419 23.23 -16.61 23.06
N ALA A 420 23.68 -17.35 24.07
CA ALA A 420 25.07 -17.81 24.17
C ALA A 420 25.47 -18.70 22.96
N LEU A 421 24.57 -19.59 22.53
CA LEU A 421 24.78 -20.44 21.34
C LEU A 421 24.96 -19.60 20.06
N LYS A 422 24.12 -18.59 19.86
CA LYS A 422 24.15 -17.76 18.65
C LYS A 422 25.27 -16.73 18.67
N GLU A 423 25.64 -16.21 19.84
CA GLU A 423 26.70 -15.21 20.00
C GLU A 423 28.07 -15.74 19.58
N LYS A 424 28.43 -16.94 19.97
CA LYS A 424 29.73 -17.55 19.58
C LYS A 424 29.89 -17.54 18.06
N LYS A 425 28.91 -18.08 17.35
CA LYS A 425 28.92 -18.15 15.89
C LYS A 425 28.92 -16.76 15.23
N TYR A 426 28.13 -15.83 15.79
CA TYR A 426 28.06 -14.45 15.30
C TYR A 426 29.44 -13.77 15.37
N ARG A 427 30.13 -13.87 16.53
CA ARG A 427 31.45 -13.27 16.74
C ARG A 427 32.52 -13.82 15.80
N GLU A 428 32.48 -15.13 15.55
CA GLU A 428 33.39 -15.77 14.60
C GLU A 428 33.18 -15.22 13.18
N GLU A 429 31.94 -15.15 12.72
CA GLU A 429 31.62 -14.70 11.36
C GLU A 429 31.88 -13.19 11.17
N ILE A 430 31.53 -12.36 12.15
CA ILE A 430 31.77 -10.90 12.04
C ILE A 430 33.27 -10.60 12.07
N GLY A 431 34.07 -11.35 12.85
CA GLY A 431 35.51 -11.22 12.87
C GLY A 431 36.15 -11.43 11.49
N LEU A 432 35.66 -12.39 10.70
CA LEU A 432 36.11 -12.63 9.34
C LEU A 432 35.72 -11.49 8.38
N ILE A 433 34.55 -10.88 8.59
CA ILE A 433 34.10 -9.73 7.80
C ILE A 433 34.96 -8.50 8.14
N MET A 434 35.15 -8.22 9.44
CA MET A 434 35.91 -7.07 9.92
C MET A 434 37.34 -7.03 9.40
N GLN A 435 38.02 -8.19 9.26
CA GLN A 435 39.37 -8.26 8.68
C GLN A 435 39.46 -7.60 7.29
N LYS A 436 38.35 -7.55 6.55
CA LYS A 436 38.29 -6.97 5.20
C LYS A 436 37.72 -5.55 5.18
N THR A 437 36.84 -5.21 6.13
CA THR A 437 35.99 -4.03 6.05
C THR A 437 36.41 -2.88 7.00
N VAL A 438 37.29 -3.15 7.98
CA VAL A 438 37.80 -2.10 8.88
C VAL A 438 38.39 -0.94 8.10
N GLY A 439 37.98 0.29 8.45
CA GLY A 439 38.43 1.54 7.84
C GLY A 439 37.85 1.83 6.46
N LYS A 440 36.97 0.98 5.92
CA LYS A 440 36.24 1.27 4.69
C LYS A 440 35.20 2.37 4.93
N ARG A 441 35.13 3.33 4.01
CA ARG A 441 34.33 4.53 4.13
C ARG A 441 32.99 4.37 3.45
N VAL A 442 31.89 4.65 4.17
CA VAL A 442 30.52 4.38 3.70
C VAL A 442 29.66 5.64 3.77
N ILE A 443 28.89 5.88 2.71
CA ILE A 443 27.75 6.82 2.72
C ILE A 443 26.46 6.02 2.75
N ILE A 444 25.50 6.44 3.60
CA ILE A 444 24.21 5.77 3.76
C ILE A 444 23.09 6.74 3.40
N SER A 445 22.21 6.35 2.48
CA SER A 445 21.03 7.13 2.10
C SER A 445 19.81 6.22 1.97
N SER A 446 18.73 6.52 2.68
CA SER A 446 17.54 5.68 2.72
C SER A 446 16.26 6.48 2.60
N SER A 447 15.29 5.92 1.86
CA SER A 447 13.90 6.38 1.88
C SER A 447 13.04 5.63 2.90
N GLY A 448 13.62 4.66 3.61
CA GLY A 448 12.93 3.90 4.66
C GLY A 448 12.81 4.71 5.96
N PRO A 449 11.84 4.36 6.82
CA PRO A 449 11.54 5.11 8.04
C PRO A 449 12.62 5.00 9.12
N ASP A 450 13.43 3.96 9.08
CA ASP A 450 14.49 3.71 10.08
C ASP A 450 15.77 3.20 9.42
N ILE A 451 16.86 3.95 9.61
CA ILE A 451 18.21 3.57 9.18
C ILE A 451 19.12 3.13 10.33
N SER A 452 18.63 3.14 11.58
CA SER A 452 19.44 2.84 12.76
C SER A 452 20.10 1.47 12.69
N TRP A 453 19.37 0.47 12.23
CA TRP A 453 19.88 -0.88 12.03
C TRP A 453 21.01 -0.96 10.99
N VAL A 454 20.96 -0.14 9.93
CA VAL A 454 22.04 -0.07 8.93
C VAL A 454 23.30 0.55 9.53
N LEU A 455 23.12 1.64 10.30
CA LEU A 455 24.22 2.31 10.98
C LEU A 455 24.92 1.37 11.96
N GLU A 456 24.15 0.62 12.75
CA GLU A 456 24.67 -0.35 13.71
C GLU A 456 25.48 -1.44 13.01
N ILE A 457 24.92 -2.05 11.98
CA ILE A 457 25.57 -3.10 11.19
C ILE A 457 26.89 -2.61 10.58
N VAL A 458 26.88 -1.42 9.95
CA VAL A 458 28.08 -0.85 9.32
C VAL A 458 29.18 -0.60 10.36
N ARG A 459 28.83 -0.13 11.55
CA ARG A 459 29.78 0.04 12.65
C ARG A 459 30.33 -1.27 13.18
N GLU A 460 29.48 -2.28 13.35
CA GLU A 460 29.91 -3.61 13.76
C GLU A 460 30.90 -4.23 12.77
N CYS A 461 30.82 -3.88 11.48
CA CYS A 461 31.81 -4.25 10.48
C CYS A 461 33.12 -3.44 10.57
N GLY A 462 33.26 -2.50 11.46
CA GLY A 462 34.41 -1.61 11.54
C GLY A 462 34.53 -0.62 10.39
N MET A 463 33.44 -0.37 9.66
CA MET A 463 33.42 0.62 8.59
C MET A 463 33.20 2.03 9.16
N GLU A 464 33.75 3.04 8.49
CA GLU A 464 33.58 4.44 8.82
C GLU A 464 32.36 5.04 8.10
N ILE A 465 31.37 5.53 8.83
CA ILE A 465 30.21 6.22 8.27
C ILE A 465 30.54 7.68 8.06
N ILE A 466 30.70 8.09 6.81
CA ILE A 466 31.06 9.48 6.47
C ILE A 466 29.83 10.38 6.49
N ARG A 467 28.73 9.89 5.91
CA ARG A 467 27.44 10.58 5.80
C ARG A 467 26.32 9.58 5.95
N ALA A 468 25.26 10.02 6.60
CA ALA A 468 24.00 9.27 6.65
C ALA A 468 22.82 10.22 6.54
N GLY A 469 21.76 9.85 5.80
CA GLY A 469 20.61 10.69 5.66
C GLY A 469 19.40 10.00 5.06
N TYR A 470 18.25 10.67 5.17
CA TYR A 470 17.00 10.24 4.57
C TYR A 470 16.81 10.89 3.22
N LEU A 471 16.68 10.05 2.16
CA LEU A 471 16.35 10.51 0.82
C LEU A 471 14.90 10.95 0.79
N SER A 472 14.66 12.24 0.50
CA SER A 472 13.32 12.85 0.47
C SER A 472 12.51 12.49 1.72
N SER A 473 12.63 13.30 2.73
CA SER A 473 11.92 13.10 4.00
C SER A 473 10.45 13.46 3.89
N PRO A 474 9.54 12.48 3.86
CA PRO A 474 8.17 12.71 4.30
C PRO A 474 7.98 12.27 5.77
N TYR A 475 8.92 11.56 6.27
CA TYR A 475 8.94 11.10 7.66
C TYR A 475 10.02 11.84 8.40
N LEU A 476 9.72 13.06 8.75
CA LEU A 476 10.33 13.66 9.91
C LEU A 476 10.01 12.74 11.09
N MET A 477 11.00 11.97 11.49
CA MET A 477 11.04 11.50 12.86
C MET A 477 10.78 12.72 13.72
N LYS A 478 9.69 12.73 14.48
CA LYS A 478 9.34 13.79 15.44
C LYS A 478 10.46 14.03 16.47
N ASP A 479 11.39 13.11 16.57
CA ASP A 479 12.58 13.26 17.36
C ASP A 479 13.82 13.28 16.46
N LYS A 480 14.57 14.35 16.55
CA LYS A 480 15.98 14.40 16.17
C LYS A 480 16.73 13.38 17.03
N GLN A 481 16.57 12.11 16.74
CA GLN A 481 17.40 11.09 17.37
C GLN A 481 18.80 11.31 16.83
N LYS A 482 19.65 11.94 17.64
CA LYS A 482 21.08 11.68 17.59
C LYS A 482 21.22 10.17 17.79
N ILE A 483 21.27 9.43 16.69
CA ILE A 483 21.70 8.04 16.75
C ILE A 483 23.21 8.12 16.93
N SER A 484 23.63 8.20 18.19
CA SER A 484 25.02 8.38 18.62
C SER A 484 25.73 9.58 17.94
N ASP A 485 27.00 9.48 17.62
CA ASP A 485 27.86 10.58 17.14
C ASP A 485 27.65 11.01 15.69
N ILE A 486 26.70 10.40 14.95
CA ILE A 486 26.43 10.71 13.54
C ILE A 486 25.25 11.67 13.42
N SER A 487 25.51 12.81 12.76
CA SER A 487 24.46 13.73 12.35
C SER A 487 23.73 13.18 11.14
N ILE A 488 22.45 12.81 11.30
CA ILE A 488 21.62 12.34 10.20
C ILE A 488 21.04 13.53 9.44
N ILE A 489 21.22 13.54 8.13
CA ILE A 489 20.74 14.60 7.25
C ILE A 489 19.25 14.29 6.95
N PRO A 490 18.30 15.15 7.38
CA PRO A 490 16.87 14.88 7.23
C PRO A 490 16.39 14.99 5.77
N ASP A 491 16.97 15.87 4.98
CA ASP A 491 16.66 16.11 3.56
C ASP A 491 17.89 15.84 2.71
N TYR A 492 18.22 14.58 2.57
CA TYR A 492 19.36 14.16 1.77
C TYR A 492 18.91 13.98 0.31
N THR A 493 18.96 15.07 -0.47
CA THR A 493 18.56 15.03 -1.88
C THR A 493 19.51 14.15 -2.69
N LEU A 494 19.03 13.64 -3.82
CA LEU A 494 19.84 12.84 -4.74
C LEU A 494 21.04 13.63 -5.28
N GLU A 495 20.87 14.93 -5.56
CA GLU A 495 21.94 15.83 -5.98
C GLU A 495 23.04 15.93 -4.94
N LYS A 496 22.64 16.16 -3.68
CA LYS A 496 23.58 16.22 -2.55
C LYS A 496 24.29 14.89 -2.33
N LEU A 497 23.60 13.77 -2.53
CA LEU A 497 24.23 12.44 -2.48
C LEU A 497 25.34 12.30 -3.55
N TYR A 498 25.09 12.71 -4.80
CA TYR A 498 26.10 12.67 -5.85
C TYR A 498 27.28 13.62 -5.58
N ASP A 499 27.02 14.79 -5.01
CA ASP A 499 28.08 15.74 -4.63
C ASP A 499 28.94 15.21 -3.48
N ASP A 500 28.33 14.59 -2.48
CA ASP A 500 29.02 13.95 -1.38
C ASP A 500 29.85 12.74 -1.86
N ILE A 501 29.34 11.93 -2.80
CA ILE A 501 30.10 10.85 -3.44
C ILE A 501 31.37 11.39 -4.11
N LYS A 502 31.27 12.46 -4.86
CA LYS A 502 32.42 13.10 -5.53
C LYS A 502 33.43 13.68 -4.53
N THR A 503 32.91 14.34 -3.49
CA THR A 503 33.72 15.04 -2.49
C THR A 503 34.44 14.07 -1.58
N TYR A 504 33.73 13.10 -1.02
CA TYR A 504 34.26 12.21 0.01
C TYR A 504 34.82 10.90 -0.54
N ARG A 505 34.53 10.55 -1.79
CA ARG A 505 35.00 9.32 -2.45
C ARG A 505 34.88 8.09 -1.55
N PRO A 506 33.66 7.68 -1.16
CA PRO A 506 33.46 6.52 -0.31
C PRO A 506 33.86 5.22 -1.02
N ASP A 507 34.22 4.20 -0.25
CA ASP A 507 34.43 2.85 -0.79
C ASP A 507 33.09 2.19 -1.18
N LEU A 508 32.02 2.52 -0.47
CA LEU A 508 30.67 1.96 -0.65
C LEU A 508 29.59 3.00 -0.39
N VAL A 509 28.53 2.95 -1.17
CA VAL A 509 27.27 3.66 -0.88
C VAL A 509 26.18 2.64 -0.58
N LEU A 510 25.51 2.76 0.55
CA LEU A 510 24.31 1.97 0.88
C LEU A 510 23.08 2.84 0.66
N THR A 511 22.16 2.38 -0.18
CA THR A 511 21.01 3.19 -0.57
C THR A 511 19.77 2.34 -0.88
N THR A 512 18.58 2.96 -0.79
CA THR A 512 17.31 2.32 -1.18
C THR A 512 16.93 2.58 -2.64
N ILE A 513 17.72 3.36 -3.40
CA ILE A 513 17.42 3.73 -4.78
C ILE A 513 18.54 3.28 -5.72
N TRP A 514 18.20 3.11 -7.00
CA TRP A 514 19.19 2.86 -8.05
C TRP A 514 19.95 4.14 -8.37
N LEU A 515 21.29 4.06 -8.34
CA LEU A 515 22.15 5.17 -8.70
C LEU A 515 22.50 5.12 -10.20
N ASP A 516 22.56 6.28 -10.83
CA ASP A 516 23.10 6.43 -12.17
C ASP A 516 24.62 6.20 -12.15
N HIS A 517 25.07 5.11 -12.76
CA HIS A 517 26.48 4.72 -12.78
C HIS A 517 27.39 5.79 -13.41
N LYS A 518 26.89 6.56 -14.38
CA LYS A 518 27.66 7.62 -15.03
C LYS A 518 27.92 8.79 -14.07
N LYS A 519 27.02 9.02 -13.14
CA LYS A 519 27.12 10.11 -12.15
C LYS A 519 27.80 9.68 -10.86
N ALA A 520 27.51 8.47 -10.39
CA ALA A 520 27.98 7.99 -9.10
C ALA A 520 29.44 7.50 -9.16
N ASN A 521 29.80 6.72 -10.16
CA ASN A 521 31.12 6.05 -10.31
C ASN A 521 31.65 5.46 -8.98
N VAL A 522 30.79 4.80 -8.23
CA VAL A 522 31.06 4.20 -6.91
C VAL A 522 30.37 2.84 -6.81
N ARG A 523 30.90 1.97 -6.00
CA ARG A 523 30.20 0.72 -5.64
C ARG A 523 29.03 1.05 -4.74
N TYR A 524 27.85 0.52 -5.01
CA TYR A 524 26.71 0.70 -4.13
C TYR A 524 25.95 -0.59 -3.87
N GLY A 525 25.46 -0.73 -2.64
CA GLY A 525 24.62 -1.83 -2.20
C GLY A 525 23.21 -1.35 -1.86
N MET A 526 22.22 -2.17 -2.21
CA MET A 526 20.84 -1.86 -1.87
C MET A 526 20.58 -2.12 -0.39
N ILE A 527 19.95 -1.16 0.28
CA ILE A 527 19.33 -1.37 1.58
C ILE A 527 17.99 -2.07 1.32
N PRO A 528 17.75 -3.28 1.87
CA PRO A 528 16.52 -4.01 1.60
C PRO A 528 15.31 -3.29 2.25
N PHE A 529 14.19 -3.26 1.53
CA PHE A 529 12.92 -2.73 2.04
C PHE A 529 12.42 -3.50 3.27
N CYS A 530 12.59 -4.82 3.25
CA CYS A 530 12.32 -5.70 4.40
C CYS A 530 13.64 -6.39 4.79
N PRO A 531 14.28 -5.97 5.89
CA PRO A 531 15.51 -6.61 6.35
C PRO A 531 15.27 -8.06 6.80
N ASN A 532 16.32 -8.86 6.75
CA ASN A 532 16.29 -10.18 7.39
C ASN A 532 16.32 -10.01 8.92
N VAL A 533 15.50 -10.80 9.62
CA VAL A 533 15.39 -10.74 11.07
C VAL A 533 16.43 -11.60 11.78
N GLY A 534 16.69 -11.28 13.05
CA GLY A 534 17.37 -12.15 13.97
C GLY A 534 18.90 -12.03 13.98
N PHE A 535 19.53 -12.94 14.70
CA PHE A 535 20.98 -12.96 14.94
C PHE A 535 21.83 -12.93 13.68
N PHE A 536 21.39 -13.61 12.63
CA PHE A 536 22.13 -13.70 11.37
C PHE A 536 21.57 -12.83 10.25
N GLY A 537 20.46 -12.12 10.48
CA GLY A 537 19.89 -11.20 9.51
C GLY A 537 20.85 -10.07 9.16
N ALA A 538 21.46 -9.46 10.18
CA ALA A 538 22.54 -8.50 10.04
C ALA A 538 23.73 -9.05 9.27
N LEU A 539 24.22 -10.24 9.62
CA LEU A 539 25.36 -10.88 8.94
C LEU A 539 25.06 -11.15 7.46
N SER A 540 23.84 -11.52 7.12
CA SER A 540 23.44 -11.71 5.71
C SER A 540 23.60 -10.41 4.91
N SER A 541 23.15 -9.29 5.46
CA SER A 541 23.32 -7.97 4.83
C SER A 541 24.80 -7.59 4.73
N MET A 542 25.58 -7.79 5.79
CA MET A 542 27.02 -7.54 5.80
C MET A 542 27.77 -8.34 4.75
N LYS A 543 27.51 -9.65 4.65
CA LYS A 543 28.10 -10.53 3.65
C LYS A 543 27.78 -10.04 2.24
N HIS A 544 26.55 -9.67 2.00
CA HIS A 544 26.13 -9.14 0.72
C HIS A 544 26.86 -7.83 0.38
N TRP A 545 26.90 -6.86 1.29
CA TRP A 545 27.60 -5.59 1.07
C TRP A 545 29.11 -5.75 0.95
N THR A 546 29.69 -6.67 1.70
CA THR A 546 31.11 -7.05 1.58
C THR A 546 31.40 -7.66 0.21
N SER A 547 30.50 -8.50 -0.32
CA SER A 547 30.67 -9.07 -1.65
C SER A 547 30.62 -7.99 -2.76
N ILE A 548 29.79 -6.96 -2.58
CA ILE A 548 29.76 -5.81 -3.48
C ILE A 548 31.07 -5.01 -3.38
N LEU A 549 31.55 -4.81 -2.17
CA LEU A 549 32.76 -4.01 -1.91
C LEU A 549 34.01 -4.63 -2.52
N PHE A 550 34.15 -5.96 -2.51
CA PHE A 550 35.35 -6.68 -2.96
C PHE A 550 35.14 -7.55 -4.20
N GLY A 551 33.91 -7.67 -4.68
CA GLY A 551 33.62 -8.44 -5.89
C GLY A 551 34.32 -7.87 -7.12
N PRO A 552 34.71 -8.71 -8.10
CA PRO A 552 35.28 -8.22 -9.34
C PRO A 552 34.24 -7.37 -10.08
N VAL A 553 34.67 -6.20 -10.57
CA VAL A 553 33.84 -5.41 -11.49
C VAL A 553 34.03 -6.01 -12.88
N THR A 554 33.17 -6.94 -13.26
CA THR A 554 33.16 -7.45 -14.62
C THR A 554 32.42 -6.46 -15.52
N GLU A 555 33.15 -5.59 -16.23
CA GLU A 555 32.58 -4.63 -17.18
C GLU A 555 32.18 -5.25 -18.51
N GLY A 556 32.30 -6.57 -18.67
CA GLY A 556 32.06 -7.28 -19.92
C GLY A 556 30.68 -7.02 -20.56
N TRP A 557 29.65 -6.78 -19.74
CA TRP A 557 28.32 -6.45 -20.25
C TRP A 557 28.22 -5.05 -20.86
N ARG A 558 29.11 -4.10 -20.51
CA ARG A 558 29.15 -2.76 -21.10
C ARG A 558 29.54 -2.76 -22.57
N ASN A 559 30.19 -3.83 -23.02
CA ASN A 559 30.57 -4.00 -24.42
C ASN A 559 29.38 -4.41 -25.32
N TYR A 560 28.22 -4.70 -24.73
CA TYR A 560 26.99 -5.11 -25.42
C TYR A 560 25.89 -4.04 -25.38
N LEU A 561 26.14 -2.89 -24.77
CA LEU A 561 25.30 -1.70 -24.79
C LEU A 561 25.90 -0.60 -25.67
#